data_0f8bb109e1b801b734ed73385a8a80cb
#
_entry.id   0f8bb109e1b801b734ed73385a8a80cb
#
_cell.length_a   1.000
_cell.length_b   1.000
_cell.length_c   1.000
_cell.angle_alpha   90.00
_cell.angle_beta   90.00
_cell.angle_gamma   90.00
#
_symmetry.space_group_name_H-M   'P 1'
#
loop_
_entity.id
_entity.type
_entity.pdbx_description
1 polymer ?
#
loop_
_entity_poly.entity_id
_entity_poly.type
_entity_poly.pdbx_seq_one_letter_code
_entity_poly.pdbx_strand_id
1 'polypeptide(L)'
;NMAILYRTNAQSRVFEESFMIKNIPYRIVGGTNFYQRKEVKDILSYLKVVDNGLDDLAVRRIINVPRRGIGAATIEKINVYAVEHNISFLDACFSADHIETLGNAKKKINGFADLIRDFRRKMEEGSLEELFKYITEETGYIADLKAEETEEAEGRIENINELLNKVVTYEQEAEEASLSELLEEIALVADIDNLEDSDNRVVLMTLHSAKGLEFPYVFICGMEDGIFPSYMTVMSENDDDMEEERRLCYVGITRAKKKLYLSAAKRRMMQGRTQFNKVSRFIDEIPKQLLQLDKGINLKEKRPDKALFSANRGHKFRKPYQAKSFTSTKMDTLPYDVGDMVKHIKFGKGKVLEIVPGGRDYEVTVDFEKVGVKKMFASFAKLKKVE
;
A
#
# COMPACT_ATOMS: atom_id res chain seq x y z
N ASN A 1 9.65 16.69 -18.99
CA ASN A 1 8.39 17.18 -18.44
C ASN A 1 7.22 16.35 -18.97
N MET A 2 6.84 15.32 -18.21
CA MET A 2 5.73 14.39 -18.50
C MET A 2 4.79 14.40 -17.31
N ALA A 3 3.48 14.23 -17.56
CA ALA A 3 2.49 14.04 -16.52
C ALA A 3 1.71 12.74 -16.73
N ILE A 4 1.44 12.05 -15.64
CA ILE A 4 0.50 10.92 -15.58
C ILE A 4 -0.71 11.43 -14.80
N LEU A 5 -1.86 11.35 -15.44
CA LEU A 5 -3.14 11.76 -14.88
C LEU A 5 -3.99 10.52 -14.61
N TYR A 6 -4.64 10.52 -13.48
CA TYR A 6 -5.54 9.44 -13.07
C TYR A 6 -6.81 10.00 -12.40
N ARG A 7 -7.85 9.19 -12.29
CA ARG A 7 -9.14 9.64 -11.75
C ARG A 7 -9.10 9.81 -10.24
N THR A 8 -8.49 8.88 -9.52
CA THR A 8 -8.43 8.89 -8.05
C THR A 8 -7.01 8.74 -7.54
N ASN A 9 -6.75 9.29 -6.36
CA ASN A 9 -5.43 9.23 -5.73
C ASN A 9 -4.95 7.79 -5.47
N ALA A 10 -5.84 6.85 -5.22
CA ALA A 10 -5.50 5.44 -4.99
C ALA A 10 -4.68 4.84 -6.14
N GLN A 11 -4.93 5.27 -7.38
CA GLN A 11 -4.23 4.78 -8.57
C GLN A 11 -2.73 5.13 -8.60
N SER A 12 -2.26 6.08 -7.76
CA SER A 12 -0.85 6.50 -7.75
C SER A 12 0.09 5.40 -7.26
N ARG A 13 -0.34 4.51 -6.35
CA ARG A 13 0.50 3.48 -5.73
C ARG A 13 1.32 2.67 -6.74
N VAL A 14 0.67 2.14 -7.76
CA VAL A 14 1.32 1.28 -8.76
C VAL A 14 2.41 2.04 -9.53
N PHE A 15 2.19 3.33 -9.81
CA PHE A 15 3.19 4.19 -10.43
C PHE A 15 4.33 4.51 -9.48
N GLU A 16 4.02 4.87 -8.24
CA GLU A 16 5.00 5.15 -7.19
C GLU A 16 5.94 3.96 -6.99
N GLU A 17 5.40 2.76 -6.74
CA GLU A 17 6.20 1.53 -6.59
C GLU A 17 7.03 1.22 -7.84
N SER A 18 6.43 1.33 -9.03
CA SER A 18 7.14 1.05 -10.28
C SER A 18 8.27 2.04 -10.53
N PHE A 19 8.06 3.33 -10.22
CA PHE A 19 9.06 4.37 -10.42
C PHE A 19 10.21 4.24 -9.42
N MET A 20 9.92 3.89 -8.16
CA MET A 20 10.95 3.61 -7.17
C MET A 20 11.82 2.41 -7.58
N ILE A 21 11.21 1.29 -7.96
CA ILE A 21 11.95 0.10 -8.43
C ILE A 21 12.84 0.42 -9.63
N LYS A 22 12.38 1.31 -10.53
CA LYS A 22 13.10 1.70 -11.75
C LYS A 22 13.98 2.93 -11.59
N ASN A 23 14.06 3.52 -10.39
CA ASN A 23 14.76 4.78 -10.10
C ASN A 23 14.33 5.93 -11.03
N ILE A 24 13.04 6.04 -11.32
CA ILE A 24 12.47 7.14 -12.11
C ILE A 24 12.01 8.23 -11.13
N PRO A 25 12.63 9.43 -11.16
CA PRO A 25 12.22 10.52 -10.27
C PRO A 25 10.79 10.96 -10.58
N TYR A 26 9.99 11.13 -9.54
CA TYR A 26 8.61 11.59 -9.67
C TYR A 26 8.24 12.56 -8.54
N ARG A 27 7.13 13.24 -8.71
CA ARG A 27 6.47 14.02 -7.65
C ARG A 27 4.96 13.90 -7.76
N ILE A 28 4.29 13.91 -6.63
CA ILE A 28 2.83 13.97 -6.57
C ILE A 28 2.40 15.42 -6.40
N VAL A 29 1.38 15.82 -7.14
CA VAL A 29 0.78 17.16 -7.06
C VAL A 29 -0.67 17.02 -6.57
N GLY A 30 -1.01 17.78 -5.53
CA GLY A 30 -2.35 17.75 -4.92
C GLY A 30 -2.60 16.54 -4.03
N GLY A 31 -1.56 15.90 -3.51
CA GLY A 31 -1.65 14.76 -2.61
C GLY A 31 -0.33 14.43 -1.93
N THR A 32 -0.33 13.35 -1.17
CA THR A 32 0.85 12.77 -0.52
C THR A 32 1.13 11.39 -1.08
N ASN A 33 2.36 10.92 -0.94
CA ASN A 33 2.76 9.57 -1.33
C ASN A 33 1.86 8.52 -0.67
N PHE A 34 1.58 7.44 -1.36
CA PHE A 34 0.58 6.46 -0.96
C PHE A 34 0.81 5.94 0.48
N TYR A 35 2.03 5.49 0.78
CA TYR A 35 2.37 4.95 2.10
C TYR A 35 2.49 6.01 3.21
N GLN A 36 2.46 7.30 2.86
CA GLN A 36 2.44 8.42 3.82
C GLN A 36 1.01 8.85 4.20
N ARG A 37 -0.03 8.37 3.50
CA ARG A 37 -1.43 8.69 3.78
C ARG A 37 -1.85 8.19 5.15
N LYS A 38 -2.68 8.98 5.84
CA LYS A 38 -3.10 8.70 7.22
C LYS A 38 -3.70 7.30 7.36
N GLU A 39 -4.72 6.99 6.58
CA GLU A 39 -5.46 5.72 6.60
C GLU A 39 -4.56 4.53 6.27
N VAL A 40 -3.64 4.69 5.32
CA VAL A 40 -2.66 3.65 4.96
C VAL A 40 -1.71 3.39 6.13
N LYS A 41 -1.18 4.44 6.76
CA LYS A 41 -0.34 4.34 7.95
C LYS A 41 -1.09 3.72 9.13
N ASP A 42 -2.36 4.04 9.30
CA ASP A 42 -3.17 3.51 10.39
C ASP A 42 -3.33 1.99 10.23
N ILE A 43 -3.73 1.51 9.06
CA ILE A 43 -3.88 0.07 8.79
C ILE A 43 -2.53 -0.66 8.85
N LEU A 44 -1.46 -0.09 8.28
CA LEU A 44 -0.12 -0.66 8.39
C LEU A 44 0.35 -0.75 9.85
N SER A 45 -0.02 0.21 10.70
CA SER A 45 0.31 0.16 12.12
C SER A 45 -0.44 -0.98 12.83
N TYR A 46 -1.70 -1.26 12.47
CA TYR A 46 -2.39 -2.45 12.95
C TYR A 46 -1.65 -3.73 12.55
N LEU A 47 -1.30 -3.86 11.29
CA LEU A 47 -0.56 -5.02 10.78
C LEU A 47 0.79 -5.21 11.49
N LYS A 48 1.55 -4.13 11.72
CA LYS A 48 2.81 -4.15 12.47
C LYS A 48 2.62 -4.62 13.91
N VAL A 49 1.58 -4.13 14.61
CA VAL A 49 1.29 -4.52 16.00
C VAL A 49 0.85 -5.97 16.10
N VAL A 50 0.16 -6.48 15.09
CA VAL A 50 -0.21 -7.89 15.01
C VAL A 50 1.03 -8.76 14.79
N ASP A 51 1.94 -8.35 13.91
CA ASP A 51 3.16 -9.09 13.55
C ASP A 51 4.08 -9.28 14.77
N ASN A 52 4.53 -8.21 15.41
CA ASN A 52 5.47 -8.37 16.52
C ASN A 52 5.16 -7.54 17.79
N GLY A 53 4.41 -6.45 17.67
CA GLY A 53 3.99 -5.62 18.82
C GLY A 53 5.09 -4.85 19.56
N LEU A 54 6.32 -4.85 19.03
CA LEU A 54 7.46 -4.15 19.64
C LEU A 54 7.58 -2.69 19.18
N ASP A 55 6.83 -2.31 18.12
CA ASP A 55 6.79 -0.94 17.63
C ASP A 55 5.80 -0.11 18.48
N ASP A 56 6.30 0.47 19.57
CA ASP A 56 5.50 1.32 20.45
C ASP A 56 4.85 2.50 19.73
N LEU A 57 5.49 3.02 18.66
CA LEU A 57 4.91 4.10 17.86
C LEU A 57 3.68 3.61 17.10
N ALA A 58 3.73 2.41 16.54
CA ALA A 58 2.59 1.80 15.89
C ALA A 58 1.45 1.55 16.87
N VAL A 59 1.73 1.02 18.07
CA VAL A 59 0.70 0.79 19.10
C VAL A 59 0.04 2.10 19.51
N ARG A 60 0.83 3.14 19.82
CA ARG A 60 0.32 4.47 20.21
C ARG A 60 -0.51 5.12 19.10
N ARG A 61 -0.17 4.86 17.85
CA ARG A 61 -0.92 5.37 16.70
C ARG A 61 -2.33 4.79 16.67
N ILE A 62 -2.49 3.49 16.89
CA ILE A 62 -3.77 2.79 16.68
C ILE A 62 -4.63 2.65 17.93
N ILE A 63 -4.08 2.82 19.13
CA ILE A 63 -4.79 2.56 20.40
C ILE A 63 -6.13 3.33 20.51
N ASN A 64 -6.22 4.49 19.89
CA ASN A 64 -7.43 5.33 19.86
C ASN A 64 -7.87 5.67 18.41
N VAL A 65 -7.56 4.84 17.44
CA VAL A 65 -7.96 4.97 16.03
C VAL A 65 -8.51 3.63 15.56
N PRO A 66 -9.81 3.53 15.26
CA PRO A 66 -10.90 4.48 15.48
C PRO A 66 -11.08 4.90 16.95
N ARG A 67 -11.87 5.94 17.19
CA ARG A 67 -12.03 6.53 18.51
C ARG A 67 -12.57 5.52 19.54
N ARG A 68 -11.76 5.20 20.59
CA ARG A 68 -12.13 4.34 21.73
C ARG A 68 -12.27 5.11 23.04
N GLY A 69 -12.06 6.43 22.99
CA GLY A 69 -12.08 7.29 24.20
C GLY A 69 -10.86 7.03 25.11
N ILE A 70 -9.73 6.65 24.53
CA ILE A 70 -8.43 6.50 25.19
C ILE A 70 -7.65 7.78 24.93
N GLY A 71 -7.57 8.64 25.94
CA GLY A 71 -6.90 9.95 25.82
C GLY A 71 -5.43 9.92 26.23
N ALA A 72 -4.72 11.03 25.97
CA ALA A 72 -3.30 11.19 26.23
C ALA A 72 -2.90 10.87 27.70
N ALA A 73 -3.72 11.28 28.66
CA ALA A 73 -3.46 10.98 30.07
C ALA A 73 -3.50 9.47 30.40
N THR A 74 -4.33 8.70 29.69
CA THR A 74 -4.38 7.24 29.85
C THR A 74 -3.14 6.60 29.21
N ILE A 75 -2.75 7.08 28.02
CA ILE A 75 -1.54 6.63 27.30
C ILE A 75 -0.31 6.86 28.15
N GLU A 76 -0.21 8.03 28.83
CA GLU A 76 0.92 8.33 29.70
C GLU A 76 1.01 7.40 30.92
N LYS A 77 -0.12 7.05 31.52
CA LYS A 77 -0.14 6.08 32.63
C LYS A 77 0.36 4.70 32.23
N ILE A 78 0.00 4.25 31.02
CA ILE A 78 0.51 2.99 30.46
C ILE A 78 2.01 3.10 30.19
N ASN A 79 2.46 4.24 29.67
CA ASN A 79 3.86 4.49 29.39
C ASN A 79 4.73 4.43 30.65
N VAL A 80 4.29 5.08 31.72
CA VAL A 80 4.98 5.04 33.05
C VAL A 80 5.12 3.59 33.50
N TYR A 81 4.03 2.83 33.47
CA TYR A 81 4.05 1.42 33.87
C TYR A 81 4.99 0.57 32.98
N ALA A 82 4.98 0.78 31.68
CA ALA A 82 5.86 0.09 30.74
C ALA A 82 7.35 0.34 31.07
N VAL A 83 7.70 1.60 31.34
CA VAL A 83 9.08 1.99 31.69
C VAL A 83 9.47 1.41 33.06
N GLU A 84 8.61 1.51 34.08
CA GLU A 84 8.88 0.99 35.44
C GLU A 84 9.11 -0.52 35.45
N HIS A 85 8.41 -1.27 34.57
CA HIS A 85 8.51 -2.73 34.50
C HIS A 85 9.43 -3.24 33.38
N ASN A 86 10.05 -2.32 32.60
CA ASN A 86 10.93 -2.64 31.48
C ASN A 86 10.27 -3.59 30.45
N ILE A 87 9.01 -3.31 30.09
CA ILE A 87 8.21 -4.05 29.12
C ILE A 87 7.78 -3.15 27.97
N SER A 88 7.31 -3.72 26.85
CA SER A 88 6.79 -2.95 25.73
C SER A 88 5.49 -2.22 26.12
N PHE A 89 5.15 -1.16 25.38
CA PHE A 89 3.89 -0.45 25.61
C PHE A 89 2.67 -1.37 25.37
N LEU A 90 2.75 -2.31 24.45
CA LEU A 90 1.70 -3.30 24.20
C LEU A 90 1.56 -4.28 25.39
N ASP A 91 2.68 -4.76 25.94
CA ASP A 91 2.65 -5.65 27.10
C ASP A 91 2.07 -4.95 28.35
N ALA A 92 2.34 -3.65 28.48
CA ALA A 92 1.68 -2.82 29.49
C ALA A 92 0.17 -2.71 29.24
N CYS A 93 -0.28 -2.62 27.98
CA CYS A 93 -1.71 -2.69 27.66
C CYS A 93 -2.31 -4.05 28.03
N PHE A 94 -1.61 -5.16 27.79
CA PHE A 94 -2.05 -6.51 28.21
C PHE A 94 -2.09 -6.69 29.72
N SER A 95 -1.34 -5.87 30.44
CA SER A 95 -1.27 -5.86 31.92
C SER A 95 -2.16 -4.78 32.55
N ALA A 96 -3.14 -4.24 31.82
CA ALA A 96 -3.95 -3.09 32.27
C ALA A 96 -4.67 -3.31 33.61
N ASP A 97 -5.01 -4.55 33.97
CA ASP A 97 -5.64 -4.87 35.23
C ASP A 97 -4.71 -4.63 36.45
N HIS A 98 -3.41 -4.71 36.23
CA HIS A 98 -2.38 -4.45 37.25
C HIS A 98 -2.02 -2.96 37.39
N ILE A 99 -2.51 -2.10 36.50
CA ILE A 99 -2.25 -0.65 36.55
C ILE A 99 -3.38 0.05 37.33
N GLU A 100 -3.20 0.24 38.61
CA GLU A 100 -4.23 0.84 39.48
C GLU A 100 -4.63 2.25 39.04
N THR A 101 -3.66 3.05 38.57
CA THR A 101 -3.86 4.43 38.14
C THR A 101 -4.78 4.61 36.94
N LEU A 102 -5.08 3.55 36.17
CA LEU A 102 -6.00 3.60 35.01
C LEU A 102 -7.47 3.77 35.42
N GLY A 103 -7.88 3.29 36.61
CA GLY A 103 -9.27 3.38 37.04
C GLY A 103 -10.25 2.85 35.98
N ASN A 104 -11.27 3.66 35.63
CA ASN A 104 -12.29 3.29 34.66
C ASN A 104 -11.76 3.11 33.25
N ALA A 105 -10.56 3.58 32.92
CA ALA A 105 -9.95 3.39 31.61
C ALA A 105 -9.49 1.94 31.39
N LYS A 106 -9.32 1.12 32.44
CA LYS A 106 -8.95 -0.31 32.34
C LYS A 106 -9.81 -1.05 31.31
N LYS A 107 -11.13 -0.89 31.37
CA LYS A 107 -12.06 -1.56 30.46
C LYS A 107 -11.77 -1.24 28.98
N LYS A 108 -11.41 0.02 28.67
CA LYS A 108 -11.11 0.44 27.30
C LYS A 108 -9.78 -0.14 26.82
N ILE A 109 -8.78 -0.17 27.71
CA ILE A 109 -7.47 -0.74 27.38
C ILE A 109 -7.57 -2.26 27.21
N ASN A 110 -8.30 -2.96 28.11
CA ASN A 110 -8.55 -4.39 27.94
C ASN A 110 -9.28 -4.68 26.62
N GLY A 111 -10.28 -3.88 26.23
CA GLY A 111 -10.96 -4.04 24.96
C GLY A 111 -10.02 -3.87 23.76
N PHE A 112 -9.06 -2.93 23.82
CA PHE A 112 -8.03 -2.81 22.80
C PHE A 112 -7.06 -4.01 22.79
N ALA A 113 -6.62 -4.43 23.98
CA ALA A 113 -5.72 -5.57 24.15
C ALA A 113 -6.36 -6.88 23.63
N ASP A 114 -7.64 -7.10 23.92
CA ASP A 114 -8.40 -8.27 23.44
C ASP A 114 -8.53 -8.25 21.93
N LEU A 115 -8.78 -7.09 21.32
CA LEU A 115 -8.83 -6.93 19.86
C LEU A 115 -7.50 -7.32 19.21
N ILE A 116 -6.36 -6.91 19.77
CA ILE A 116 -5.05 -7.30 19.24
C ILE A 116 -4.78 -8.80 19.41
N ARG A 117 -5.18 -9.41 20.55
CA ARG A 117 -5.08 -10.88 20.72
C ARG A 117 -5.90 -11.63 19.68
N ASP A 118 -7.09 -11.12 19.40
CA ASP A 118 -7.98 -11.73 18.41
C ASP A 118 -7.41 -11.65 16.99
N PHE A 119 -6.82 -10.51 16.61
CA PHE A 119 -6.14 -10.37 15.33
C PHE A 119 -4.94 -11.30 15.20
N ARG A 120 -4.14 -11.48 16.27
CA ARG A 120 -3.03 -12.44 16.26
C ARG A 120 -3.49 -13.88 16.08
N ARG A 121 -4.59 -14.25 16.75
CA ARG A 121 -5.21 -15.57 16.53
C ARG A 121 -5.67 -15.72 15.08
N LYS A 122 -6.33 -14.70 14.51
CA LYS A 122 -6.79 -14.73 13.11
C LYS A 122 -5.62 -14.84 12.12
N MET A 123 -4.47 -14.22 12.41
CA MET A 123 -3.24 -14.35 11.61
C MET A 123 -2.73 -15.79 11.55
N GLU A 124 -2.87 -16.56 12.64
CA GLU A 124 -2.44 -17.95 12.69
C GLU A 124 -3.37 -18.90 11.91
N GLU A 125 -4.65 -18.53 11.75
CA GLU A 125 -5.70 -19.39 11.19
C GLU A 125 -6.00 -19.12 9.71
N GLY A 126 -5.66 -17.93 9.18
CA GLY A 126 -6.14 -17.47 7.88
C GLY A 126 -5.06 -16.94 6.93
N SER A 127 -5.52 -16.39 5.81
CA SER A 127 -4.69 -15.70 4.83
C SER A 127 -4.46 -14.24 5.24
N LEU A 128 -3.46 -13.58 4.62
CA LEU A 128 -3.21 -12.14 4.85
C LEU A 128 -4.39 -11.30 4.36
N GLU A 129 -5.05 -11.71 3.28
CA GLU A 129 -6.28 -11.08 2.79
C GLU A 129 -7.39 -11.15 3.85
N GLU A 130 -7.61 -12.32 4.45
CA GLU A 130 -8.63 -12.50 5.49
C GLU A 130 -8.30 -11.69 6.74
N LEU A 131 -7.05 -11.70 7.18
CA LEU A 131 -6.59 -10.89 8.31
C LEU A 131 -6.83 -9.39 8.06
N PHE A 132 -6.44 -8.89 6.88
CA PHE A 132 -6.62 -7.49 6.53
C PHE A 132 -8.09 -7.06 6.58
N LYS A 133 -8.97 -7.84 5.99
CA LYS A 133 -10.43 -7.60 6.01
C LYS A 133 -10.96 -7.63 7.43
N TYR A 134 -10.57 -8.63 8.20
CA TYR A 134 -10.98 -8.77 9.60
C TYR A 134 -10.56 -7.56 10.44
N ILE A 135 -9.31 -7.08 10.30
CA ILE A 135 -8.85 -5.87 10.98
C ILE A 135 -9.70 -4.65 10.60
N THR A 136 -9.96 -4.45 9.32
CA THR A 136 -10.70 -3.26 8.86
C THR A 136 -12.19 -3.29 9.25
N GLU A 137 -12.78 -4.46 9.38
CA GLU A 137 -14.16 -4.67 9.82
C GLU A 137 -14.30 -4.57 11.35
N GLU A 138 -13.53 -5.37 12.12
CA GLU A 138 -13.65 -5.43 13.58
C GLU A 138 -13.21 -4.13 14.29
N THR A 139 -12.28 -3.40 13.71
CA THR A 139 -11.94 -2.08 14.22
C THR A 139 -13.06 -1.05 14.02
N GLY A 140 -13.97 -1.28 13.06
CA GLY A 140 -14.95 -0.30 12.61
C GLY A 140 -14.37 0.82 11.73
N TYR A 141 -13.11 0.72 11.29
CA TYR A 141 -12.43 1.79 10.56
C TYR A 141 -13.16 2.20 9.28
N ILE A 142 -13.58 1.21 8.48
CA ILE A 142 -14.35 1.45 7.25
C ILE A 142 -15.76 1.99 7.58
N ALA A 143 -16.38 1.51 8.67
CA ALA A 143 -17.69 1.97 9.07
C ALA A 143 -17.67 3.46 9.49
N ASP A 144 -16.66 3.87 10.26
CA ASP A 144 -16.45 5.27 10.65
C ASP A 144 -16.27 6.18 9.44
N LEU A 145 -15.45 5.75 8.46
CA LEU A 145 -15.27 6.52 7.21
C LEU A 145 -16.57 6.63 6.42
N LYS A 146 -17.33 5.55 6.30
CA LYS A 146 -18.64 5.59 5.59
C LYS A 146 -19.65 6.52 6.27
N ALA A 147 -19.59 6.63 7.59
CA ALA A 147 -20.46 7.50 8.36
C ALA A 147 -20.14 9.02 8.18
N GLU A 148 -18.95 9.35 7.64
CA GLU A 148 -18.58 10.73 7.30
C GLU A 148 -19.37 11.25 6.07
N GLU A 149 -19.79 10.37 5.15
CA GLU A 149 -20.55 10.67 3.91
C GLU A 149 -19.90 11.79 3.06
N THR A 150 -18.57 11.80 2.97
CA THR A 150 -17.79 12.80 2.23
C THR A 150 -16.97 12.15 1.12
N GLU A 151 -16.71 12.88 0.03
CA GLU A 151 -15.80 12.42 -1.04
C GLU A 151 -14.39 12.13 -0.51
N GLU A 152 -13.95 12.86 0.52
CA GLU A 152 -12.65 12.61 1.15
C GLU A 152 -12.63 11.26 1.86
N ALA A 153 -13.70 10.88 2.56
CA ALA A 153 -13.84 9.59 3.22
C ALA A 153 -13.91 8.44 2.19
N GLU A 154 -14.61 8.63 1.08
CA GLU A 154 -14.61 7.68 -0.03
C GLU A 154 -13.21 7.47 -0.60
N GLY A 155 -12.46 8.54 -0.84
CA GLY A 155 -11.07 8.48 -1.28
C GLY A 155 -10.15 7.74 -0.30
N ARG A 156 -10.38 7.88 1.02
CA ARG A 156 -9.66 7.10 2.04
C ARG A 156 -10.03 5.62 1.99
N ILE A 157 -11.28 5.28 1.76
CA ILE A 157 -11.74 3.89 1.58
C ILE A 157 -11.09 3.28 0.32
N GLU A 158 -11.00 4.03 -0.78
CA GLU A 158 -10.27 3.59 -1.97
C GLU A 158 -8.80 3.32 -1.69
N ASN A 159 -8.13 4.14 -0.87
CA ASN A 159 -6.75 3.94 -0.46
C ASN A 159 -6.58 2.65 0.36
N ILE A 160 -7.51 2.36 1.27
CA ILE A 160 -7.52 1.10 2.04
C ILE A 160 -7.73 -0.10 1.11
N ASN A 161 -8.65 -0.01 0.14
CA ASN A 161 -8.88 -1.04 -0.85
C ASN A 161 -7.65 -1.27 -1.74
N GLU A 162 -6.90 -0.21 -2.07
CA GLU A 162 -5.67 -0.33 -2.84
C GLU A 162 -4.53 -0.96 -2.02
N LEU A 163 -4.49 -0.72 -0.71
CA LEU A 163 -3.59 -1.45 0.18
C LEU A 163 -3.97 -2.95 0.27
N LEU A 164 -5.25 -3.28 0.30
CA LEU A 164 -5.73 -4.66 0.19
C LEU A 164 -5.27 -5.31 -1.13
N ASN A 165 -5.35 -4.60 -2.26
CA ASN A 165 -4.84 -5.10 -3.54
C ASN A 165 -3.35 -5.43 -3.48
N LYS A 166 -2.54 -4.64 -2.75
CA LYS A 166 -1.12 -4.94 -2.51
C LYS A 166 -0.94 -6.22 -1.70
N VAL A 167 -1.70 -6.40 -0.63
CA VAL A 167 -1.68 -7.61 0.22
C VAL A 167 -2.00 -8.85 -0.61
N VAL A 168 -3.10 -8.82 -1.37
CA VAL A 168 -3.54 -9.95 -2.21
C VAL A 168 -2.53 -10.27 -3.32
N THR A 169 -1.97 -9.24 -3.95
CA THR A 169 -0.95 -9.44 -4.99
C THR A 169 0.30 -10.10 -4.42
N TYR A 170 0.78 -9.63 -3.26
CA TYR A 170 1.90 -10.23 -2.56
C TYR A 170 1.62 -11.70 -2.20
N GLU A 171 0.44 -12.00 -1.66
CA GLU A 171 0.05 -13.35 -1.27
C GLU A 171 -0.04 -14.31 -2.47
N GLN A 172 -0.42 -13.81 -3.66
CA GLN A 172 -0.45 -14.60 -4.90
C GLN A 172 0.93 -14.85 -5.51
N GLU A 173 1.88 -13.93 -5.31
CA GLU A 173 3.23 -13.99 -5.89
C GLU A 173 4.25 -14.68 -4.97
N ALA A 174 4.02 -14.70 -3.66
CA ALA A 174 4.90 -15.33 -2.69
C ALA A 174 4.78 -16.85 -2.69
N GLU A 175 5.88 -17.57 -2.58
CA GLU A 175 5.85 -19.04 -2.38
C GLU A 175 5.28 -19.40 -1.01
N GLU A 176 5.67 -18.65 0.02
CA GLU A 176 5.11 -18.70 1.38
C GLU A 176 4.87 -17.26 1.83
N ALA A 177 3.59 -16.87 1.88
CA ALA A 177 3.22 -15.51 2.27
C ALA A 177 3.42 -15.31 3.78
N SER A 178 4.13 -14.23 4.15
CA SER A 178 4.43 -13.84 5.53
C SER A 178 4.09 -12.37 5.74
N LEU A 179 3.42 -12.06 6.87
CA LEU A 179 3.10 -10.69 7.22
C LEU A 179 4.36 -9.84 7.40
N SER A 180 5.38 -10.39 8.06
CA SER A 180 6.66 -9.72 8.27
C SER A 180 7.34 -9.35 6.95
N GLU A 181 7.38 -10.27 5.97
CA GLU A 181 7.98 -10.01 4.67
C GLU A 181 7.21 -8.99 3.84
N LEU A 182 5.87 -9.01 3.91
CA LEU A 182 5.02 -7.97 3.32
C LEU A 182 5.33 -6.59 3.90
N LEU A 183 5.42 -6.48 5.24
CA LEU A 183 5.72 -5.23 5.92
C LEU A 183 7.13 -4.71 5.60
N GLU A 184 8.12 -5.60 5.49
CA GLU A 184 9.47 -5.27 5.05
C GLU A 184 9.47 -4.72 3.62
N GLU A 185 8.75 -5.39 2.69
CA GLU A 185 8.65 -4.93 1.31
C GLU A 185 8.04 -3.52 1.22
N ILE A 186 6.99 -3.27 2.01
CA ILE A 186 6.33 -1.96 2.06
C ILE A 186 7.25 -0.90 2.68
N ALA A 187 7.98 -1.24 3.74
CA ALA A 187 8.91 -0.32 4.38
C ALA A 187 10.04 0.11 3.45
N LEU A 188 10.62 -0.84 2.69
CA LEU A 188 11.65 -0.53 1.68
C LEU A 188 11.15 0.46 0.62
N VAL A 189 9.89 0.35 0.22
CA VAL A 189 9.28 1.27 -0.73
C VAL A 189 9.04 2.64 -0.10
N ALA A 190 8.56 2.69 1.15
CA ALA A 190 8.21 3.93 1.83
C ALA A 190 9.43 4.81 2.19
N ASP A 191 10.60 4.21 2.46
CA ASP A 191 11.81 4.92 2.88
C ASP A 191 12.57 5.57 1.71
N ILE A 192 12.40 5.05 0.48
CA ILE A 192 13.06 5.58 -0.73
C ILE A 192 12.47 6.93 -1.17
N ASP A 193 11.29 7.31 -0.67
CA ASP A 193 10.62 8.58 -1.01
C ASP A 193 11.42 9.86 -0.68
N ASN A 194 12.51 9.76 0.06
CA ASN A 194 13.35 10.89 0.48
C ASN A 194 14.50 11.20 -0.48
N LEU A 195 14.57 10.59 -1.67
CA LEU A 195 15.66 10.77 -2.61
C LEU A 195 15.49 12.02 -3.48
N GLU A 196 16.46 12.89 -3.34
CA GLU A 196 16.95 14.03 -4.16
C GLU A 196 15.96 14.87 -5.00
N ASP A 197 16.04 16.18 -4.76
CA ASP A 197 15.42 17.26 -5.53
C ASP A 197 16.05 17.41 -6.94
N SER A 198 15.65 16.55 -7.89
CA SER A 198 16.00 16.72 -9.29
C SER A 198 14.91 17.50 -10.04
N ASP A 199 15.30 18.47 -10.89
CA ASP A 199 14.38 19.24 -11.72
C ASP A 199 13.66 18.40 -12.80
N ASN A 200 14.13 17.19 -13.08
CA ASN A 200 13.62 16.33 -14.15
C ASN A 200 12.80 15.17 -13.58
N ARG A 201 11.55 15.44 -13.20
CA ARG A 201 10.64 14.47 -12.57
C ARG A 201 9.40 14.22 -13.42
N VAL A 202 8.88 13.01 -13.34
CA VAL A 202 7.51 12.69 -13.80
C VAL A 202 6.51 13.24 -12.81
N VAL A 203 5.49 13.91 -13.28
CA VAL A 203 4.43 14.48 -12.42
C VAL A 203 3.27 13.52 -12.35
N LEU A 204 2.87 13.14 -11.14
CA LEU A 204 1.70 12.32 -10.86
C LEU A 204 0.62 13.20 -10.25
N MET A 205 -0.61 13.16 -10.78
CA MET A 205 -1.73 13.91 -10.22
C MET A 205 -3.08 13.37 -10.67
N THR A 206 -4.12 13.75 -9.96
CA THR A 206 -5.49 13.50 -10.42
C THR A 206 -5.84 14.42 -11.60
N LEU A 207 -6.84 14.01 -12.39
CA LEU A 207 -7.41 14.83 -13.45
C LEU A 207 -7.90 16.19 -12.92
N HIS A 208 -8.48 16.22 -11.71
CA HIS A 208 -8.94 17.45 -11.05
C HIS A 208 -7.76 18.40 -10.75
N SER A 209 -6.67 17.86 -10.22
CA SER A 209 -5.47 18.66 -9.90
C SER A 209 -4.75 19.18 -11.15
N ALA A 210 -5.02 18.61 -12.32
CA ALA A 210 -4.41 19.03 -13.58
C ALA A 210 -5.03 20.29 -14.19
N LYS A 211 -6.16 20.78 -13.65
CA LYS A 211 -6.82 21.98 -14.15
C LYS A 211 -5.87 23.21 -14.11
N GLY A 212 -5.71 23.87 -15.25
CA GLY A 212 -4.83 25.04 -15.39
C GLY A 212 -3.35 24.72 -15.64
N LEU A 213 -2.93 23.46 -15.56
CA LEU A 213 -1.56 23.02 -15.87
C LEU A 213 -1.49 22.45 -17.29
N GLU A 214 -0.30 22.48 -17.90
CA GLU A 214 -0.08 21.92 -19.24
C GLU A 214 1.30 21.28 -19.36
N PHE A 215 1.37 20.14 -20.08
CA PHE A 215 2.59 19.36 -20.21
C PHE A 215 2.85 18.96 -21.66
N PRO A 216 4.12 18.88 -22.09
CA PRO A 216 4.45 18.39 -23.42
C PRO A 216 3.90 16.99 -23.72
N TYR A 217 3.97 16.09 -22.73
CA TYR A 217 3.52 14.71 -22.83
C TYR A 217 2.59 14.40 -21.64
N VAL A 218 1.40 13.90 -21.95
CA VAL A 218 0.39 13.51 -20.95
C VAL A 218 -0.01 12.06 -21.16
N PHE A 219 -0.07 11.32 -20.07
CA PHE A 219 -0.61 9.96 -20.00
C PHE A 219 -1.87 10.00 -19.14
N ILE A 220 -3.02 9.64 -19.69
CA ILE A 220 -4.25 9.42 -18.93
C ILE A 220 -4.40 7.91 -18.75
N CYS A 221 -4.38 7.48 -17.50
CA CYS A 221 -4.38 6.06 -17.14
C CYS A 221 -5.72 5.66 -16.52
N GLY A 222 -6.07 4.37 -16.68
CA GLY A 222 -7.33 3.84 -16.15
C GLY A 222 -8.54 4.22 -16.99
N MET A 223 -8.37 4.35 -18.33
CA MET A 223 -9.46 4.61 -19.27
C MET A 223 -10.36 3.39 -19.42
N GLU A 224 -11.12 3.09 -18.37
CA GLU A 224 -11.95 1.89 -18.23
C GLU A 224 -13.28 2.26 -17.59
N ASP A 225 -14.42 1.76 -18.13
CA ASP A 225 -15.73 1.92 -17.48
C ASP A 225 -15.69 1.29 -16.08
N GLY A 226 -16.08 2.04 -15.07
CA GLY A 226 -15.98 1.69 -13.65
C GLY A 226 -14.77 2.27 -12.94
N ILE A 227 -13.84 2.91 -13.70
CA ILE A 227 -12.71 3.68 -13.15
C ILE A 227 -12.80 5.12 -13.67
N PHE A 228 -12.82 5.29 -14.98
CA PHE A 228 -13.02 6.57 -15.63
C PHE A 228 -13.83 6.38 -16.93
N PRO A 229 -15.14 6.66 -16.91
CA PRO A 229 -15.95 7.18 -15.80
C PRO A 229 -16.01 6.23 -14.59
N SER A 230 -16.27 6.79 -13.40
CA SER A 230 -16.35 6.03 -12.14
C SER A 230 -17.52 5.03 -12.16
N TYR A 231 -17.43 3.98 -11.32
CA TYR A 231 -18.51 2.99 -11.19
C TYR A 231 -19.83 3.65 -10.77
N MET A 232 -19.77 4.58 -9.82
CA MET A 232 -20.97 5.31 -9.35
C MET A 232 -21.63 6.08 -10.48
N THR A 233 -20.83 6.80 -11.27
CA THR A 233 -21.32 7.53 -12.45
C THR A 233 -21.93 6.59 -13.51
N VAL A 234 -21.30 5.44 -13.75
CA VAL A 234 -21.82 4.45 -14.72
C VAL A 234 -23.18 3.89 -14.30
N MET A 235 -23.43 3.79 -12.98
CA MET A 235 -24.68 3.29 -12.39
C MET A 235 -25.67 4.39 -12.03
N SER A 236 -25.28 5.65 -12.12
CA SER A 236 -26.16 6.78 -11.86
C SER A 236 -27.28 6.87 -12.91
N GLU A 237 -28.48 7.19 -12.46
CA GLU A 237 -29.62 7.52 -13.31
C GLU A 237 -29.59 9.01 -13.74
N ASN A 238 -28.68 9.79 -13.17
CA ASN A 238 -28.53 11.21 -13.47
C ASN A 238 -27.50 11.40 -14.61
N ASP A 239 -27.95 11.85 -15.75
CA ASP A 239 -27.10 12.11 -16.92
C ASP A 239 -26.05 13.20 -16.65
N ASP A 240 -26.29 14.13 -15.73
CA ASP A 240 -25.36 15.21 -15.37
C ASP A 240 -24.05 14.66 -14.78
N ASP A 241 -24.10 13.53 -14.06
CA ASP A 241 -22.91 12.91 -13.49
C ASP A 241 -21.95 12.42 -14.61
N MET A 242 -22.51 11.87 -15.68
CA MET A 242 -21.74 11.43 -16.84
C MET A 242 -21.16 12.60 -17.63
N GLU A 243 -21.90 13.69 -17.73
CA GLU A 243 -21.46 14.92 -18.38
C GLU A 243 -20.29 15.56 -17.61
N GLU A 244 -20.32 15.53 -16.29
CA GLU A 244 -19.21 16.05 -15.48
C GLU A 244 -17.94 15.20 -15.67
N GLU A 245 -18.04 13.87 -15.65
CA GLU A 245 -16.90 12.97 -15.95
C GLU A 245 -16.38 13.20 -17.39
N ARG A 246 -17.26 13.49 -18.36
CA ARG A 246 -16.87 13.83 -19.73
C ARG A 246 -16.11 15.16 -19.78
N ARG A 247 -16.56 16.17 -19.03
CA ARG A 247 -15.88 17.46 -18.91
C ARG A 247 -14.49 17.27 -18.30
N LEU A 248 -14.39 16.42 -17.28
CA LEU A 248 -13.11 16.06 -16.65
C LEU A 248 -12.17 15.36 -17.63
N CYS A 249 -12.71 14.45 -18.46
CA CYS A 249 -11.94 13.79 -19.52
C CYS A 249 -11.41 14.83 -20.52
N TYR A 250 -12.25 15.74 -20.96
CA TYR A 250 -11.86 16.84 -21.86
C TYR A 250 -10.75 17.72 -21.23
N VAL A 251 -10.88 18.07 -19.95
CA VAL A 251 -9.82 18.77 -19.22
C VAL A 251 -8.53 18.00 -19.29
N GLY A 252 -8.51 16.71 -18.99
CA GLY A 252 -7.32 15.87 -19.06
C GLY A 252 -6.67 15.84 -20.44
N ILE A 253 -7.47 15.63 -21.48
CA ILE A 253 -7.02 15.60 -22.87
C ILE A 253 -6.34 16.92 -23.27
N THR A 254 -6.93 18.05 -22.88
CA THR A 254 -6.42 19.38 -23.22
C THR A 254 -5.16 19.78 -22.43
N ARG A 255 -4.70 18.98 -21.48
CA ARG A 255 -3.41 19.21 -20.78
C ARG A 255 -2.20 18.88 -21.64
N ALA A 256 -2.35 18.14 -22.73
CA ALA A 256 -1.27 17.72 -23.60
C ALA A 256 -0.94 18.79 -24.67
N LYS A 257 0.30 19.30 -24.64
CA LYS A 257 0.79 20.25 -25.67
C LYS A 257 1.28 19.56 -26.95
N LYS A 258 1.92 18.39 -26.83
CA LYS A 258 2.56 17.70 -27.94
C LYS A 258 1.96 16.35 -28.21
N LYS A 259 1.82 15.50 -27.19
CA LYS A 259 1.35 14.14 -27.35
C LYS A 259 0.55 13.67 -26.13
N LEU A 260 -0.56 13.00 -26.41
CA LEU A 260 -1.43 12.36 -25.44
C LEU A 260 -1.34 10.85 -25.60
N TYR A 261 -1.27 10.16 -24.48
CA TYR A 261 -1.36 8.69 -24.38
C TYR A 261 -2.55 8.35 -23.50
N LEU A 262 -3.39 7.43 -23.96
CA LEU A 262 -4.54 6.91 -23.23
C LEU A 262 -4.30 5.43 -22.97
N SER A 263 -4.45 4.97 -21.73
CA SER A 263 -4.22 3.57 -21.40
C SER A 263 -5.37 2.95 -20.62
N ALA A 264 -5.68 1.69 -20.98
CA ALA A 264 -6.68 0.87 -20.31
C ALA A 264 -6.09 -0.52 -20.03
N ALA A 265 -6.37 -1.09 -18.89
CA ALA A 265 -5.93 -2.42 -18.52
C ALA A 265 -7.01 -3.46 -18.85
N LYS A 266 -6.62 -4.59 -19.46
CA LYS A 266 -7.55 -5.71 -19.69
C LYS A 266 -7.97 -6.41 -18.41
N ARG A 267 -7.11 -6.44 -17.42
CA ARG A 267 -7.32 -7.03 -16.08
C ARG A 267 -6.82 -6.06 -15.04
N ARG A 268 -7.56 -5.89 -13.98
CA ARG A 268 -7.17 -5.04 -12.86
C ARG A 268 -7.56 -5.71 -11.54
N MET A 269 -6.68 -5.67 -10.57
CA MET A 269 -7.01 -6.00 -9.19
C MET A 269 -7.80 -4.84 -8.58
N MET A 270 -9.00 -5.11 -8.08
CA MET A 270 -9.86 -4.14 -7.38
C MET A 270 -10.51 -4.82 -6.19
N GLN A 271 -10.33 -4.25 -5.00
CA GLN A 271 -10.88 -4.79 -3.74
C GLN A 271 -10.50 -6.28 -3.52
N GLY A 272 -9.25 -6.64 -3.83
CA GLY A 272 -8.73 -7.99 -3.72
C GLY A 272 -9.22 -8.97 -4.80
N ARG A 273 -9.92 -8.51 -5.84
CA ARG A 273 -10.45 -9.37 -6.90
C ARG A 273 -10.00 -8.92 -8.28
N THR A 274 -9.66 -9.86 -9.16
CA THR A 274 -9.38 -9.54 -10.56
C THR A 274 -10.68 -9.23 -11.29
N GLN A 275 -10.75 -8.02 -11.86
CA GLN A 275 -11.87 -7.54 -12.67
C GLN A 275 -11.42 -7.33 -14.12
N PHE A 276 -12.40 -7.43 -15.03
CA PHE A 276 -12.24 -7.22 -16.46
C PHE A 276 -13.18 -6.07 -16.87
N ASN A 277 -12.63 -4.86 -16.88
CA ASN A 277 -13.40 -3.69 -17.24
C ASN A 277 -13.39 -3.48 -18.78
N LYS A 278 -14.44 -2.85 -19.28
CA LYS A 278 -14.44 -2.39 -20.68
C LYS A 278 -13.53 -1.17 -20.79
N VAL A 279 -12.97 -0.99 -21.98
CA VAL A 279 -12.36 0.30 -22.32
C VAL A 279 -13.40 1.41 -22.12
N SER A 280 -12.96 2.53 -21.58
CA SER A 280 -13.80 3.69 -21.31
C SER A 280 -14.60 4.12 -22.53
N ARG A 281 -15.87 4.39 -22.34
CA ARG A 281 -16.76 4.93 -23.37
C ARG A 281 -16.26 6.24 -23.96
N PHE A 282 -15.48 7.01 -23.22
CA PHE A 282 -14.89 8.26 -23.69
C PHE A 282 -13.86 8.03 -24.82
N ILE A 283 -13.26 6.85 -24.91
CA ILE A 283 -12.39 6.49 -26.03
C ILE A 283 -13.21 6.31 -27.32
N ASP A 284 -14.43 5.74 -27.22
CA ASP A 284 -15.29 5.54 -28.38
C ASP A 284 -15.85 6.88 -28.92
N GLU A 285 -15.89 7.93 -28.10
CA GLU A 285 -16.30 9.29 -28.48
C GLU A 285 -15.21 10.04 -29.27
N ILE A 286 -13.95 9.58 -29.21
CA ILE A 286 -12.85 10.18 -29.98
C ILE A 286 -12.90 9.71 -31.44
N PRO A 287 -12.86 10.63 -32.43
CA PRO A 287 -12.81 10.25 -33.83
C PRO A 287 -11.66 9.29 -34.14
N LYS A 288 -11.97 8.14 -34.76
CA LYS A 288 -10.99 7.05 -34.98
C LYS A 288 -9.74 7.47 -35.75
N GLN A 289 -9.87 8.46 -36.63
CA GLN A 289 -8.74 9.01 -37.40
C GLN A 289 -7.72 9.76 -36.52
N LEU A 290 -8.11 10.14 -35.30
CA LEU A 290 -7.24 10.81 -34.34
C LEU A 290 -6.57 9.82 -33.38
N LEU A 291 -7.00 8.55 -33.38
CA LEU A 291 -6.46 7.50 -32.52
C LEU A 291 -5.41 6.68 -33.28
N GLN A 292 -4.21 6.64 -32.73
CA GLN A 292 -3.19 5.69 -33.12
C GLN A 292 -3.18 4.55 -32.10
N LEU A 293 -3.67 3.37 -32.53
CA LEU A 293 -3.62 2.18 -31.68
C LEU A 293 -2.22 1.59 -31.67
N ASP A 294 -1.76 1.19 -30.50
CA ASP A 294 -0.50 0.43 -30.40
C ASP A 294 -0.67 -0.97 -30.99
N LYS A 295 0.38 -1.47 -31.67
CA LYS A 295 0.35 -2.78 -32.33
C LYS A 295 0.13 -3.88 -31.31
N GLY A 296 -1.01 -4.53 -31.36
CA GLY A 296 -1.43 -5.61 -30.44
C GLY A 296 -2.74 -5.35 -29.70
N ILE A 297 -3.30 -4.15 -29.77
CA ILE A 297 -4.62 -3.85 -29.18
C ILE A 297 -5.70 -4.06 -30.23
N ASN A 298 -6.51 -5.11 -30.08
CA ASN A 298 -7.67 -5.37 -30.93
C ASN A 298 -8.93 -4.90 -30.18
N LEU A 299 -9.40 -3.69 -30.47
CA LEU A 299 -10.64 -3.13 -29.90
C LEU A 299 -11.91 -3.88 -30.35
N LYS A 300 -11.77 -4.86 -31.27
CA LYS A 300 -12.87 -5.65 -31.87
C LYS A 300 -13.10 -7.00 -31.18
N GLU A 301 -12.46 -7.35 -30.10
CA GLU A 301 -12.79 -8.59 -29.42
C GLU A 301 -14.24 -8.54 -28.90
N LYS A 302 -15.14 -9.19 -29.66
CA LYS A 302 -16.49 -9.54 -29.20
C LYS A 302 -16.35 -10.27 -27.87
N ARG A 303 -17.11 -9.84 -26.88
CA ARG A 303 -17.21 -10.49 -25.57
C ARG A 303 -17.44 -11.98 -25.74
N PRO A 304 -16.83 -12.83 -24.90
CA PRO A 304 -17.46 -14.09 -24.57
C PRO A 304 -18.70 -13.78 -23.74
N ASP A 305 -19.85 -14.22 -24.24
CA ASP A 305 -21.10 -14.21 -23.50
C ASP A 305 -20.93 -14.95 -22.18
N LYS A 306 -21.71 -14.48 -21.19
CA LYS A 306 -21.93 -15.04 -19.88
C LYS A 306 -21.63 -16.54 -19.81
N ALA A 307 -20.49 -16.93 -19.28
CA ALA A 307 -20.28 -18.30 -18.86
C ALA A 307 -19.35 -18.33 -17.65
N LEU A 308 -19.94 -18.77 -16.54
CA LEU A 308 -19.30 -19.54 -15.51
C LEU A 308 -18.36 -18.81 -14.52
N PHE A 309 -18.96 -18.06 -13.60
CA PHE A 309 -18.45 -18.01 -12.24
C PHE A 309 -18.95 -19.26 -11.49
N SER A 310 -18.24 -20.34 -11.64
CA SER A 310 -18.29 -21.47 -10.73
C SER A 310 -16.96 -22.19 -10.81
N ALA A 311 -16.06 -21.85 -9.93
CA ALA A 311 -14.95 -22.70 -9.61
C ALA A 311 -14.63 -22.55 -8.13
N ASN A 312 -15.43 -23.27 -7.36
CA ASN A 312 -15.08 -23.72 -6.03
C ASN A 312 -13.86 -24.65 -6.17
N ARG A 313 -12.64 -24.12 -6.06
CA ARG A 313 -11.44 -24.94 -5.88
C ARG A 313 -11.09 -24.89 -4.42
N GLY A 314 -11.52 -25.92 -3.69
CA GLY A 314 -11.10 -26.19 -2.33
C GLY A 314 -9.57 -26.17 -2.21
N HIS A 315 -9.05 -25.20 -1.52
CA HIS A 315 -7.69 -25.20 -1.05
C HIS A 315 -7.52 -26.33 -0.02
N LYS A 316 -6.61 -27.24 -0.30
CA LYS A 316 -6.19 -28.26 0.66
C LYS A 316 -5.48 -27.54 1.82
N PHE A 317 -6.07 -27.65 3.01
CA PHE A 317 -5.46 -27.21 4.26
C PHE A 317 -4.05 -27.79 4.38
N ARG A 318 -3.04 -26.93 4.40
CA ARG A 318 -1.68 -27.26 4.84
C ARG A 318 -1.59 -27.02 6.34
N LYS A 319 -0.83 -27.87 7.02
CA LYS A 319 -0.67 -27.91 8.47
C LYS A 319 -0.18 -26.57 9.02
N PRO A 320 -0.59 -26.16 10.23
CA PRO A 320 -0.18 -24.90 10.83
C PRO A 320 1.33 -24.86 11.06
N TYR A 321 1.94 -23.75 10.65
CA TYR A 321 3.34 -23.42 10.89
C TYR A 321 3.53 -23.06 12.37
N GLN A 322 4.43 -23.73 13.05
CA GLN A 322 4.88 -23.33 14.38
C GLN A 322 5.81 -22.12 14.24
N ALA A 323 5.35 -20.96 14.71
CA ALA A 323 6.16 -19.76 14.80
C ALA A 323 7.43 -20.03 15.63
N LYS A 324 8.58 -19.96 14.99
CA LYS A 324 9.86 -19.84 15.70
C LYS A 324 9.96 -18.41 16.21
N SER A 325 10.06 -18.25 17.51
CA SER A 325 10.36 -16.98 18.14
C SER A 325 11.69 -16.45 17.60
N PHE A 326 11.64 -15.36 16.85
CA PHE A 326 12.83 -14.62 16.47
C PHE A 326 13.22 -13.71 17.65
N THR A 327 14.16 -14.17 18.45
CA THR A 327 15.00 -13.29 19.25
C THR A 327 15.86 -12.50 18.28
N SER A 328 15.73 -11.18 18.24
CA SER A 328 16.65 -10.30 17.51
C SER A 328 18.02 -10.37 18.16
N THR A 329 18.81 -11.35 17.76
CA THR A 329 20.23 -11.40 18.11
C THR A 329 20.92 -10.35 17.26
N LYS A 330 21.54 -9.36 17.90
CA LYS A 330 22.51 -8.47 17.30
C LYS A 330 23.46 -9.33 16.50
N MET A 331 23.47 -9.19 15.17
CA MET A 331 24.49 -9.86 14.36
C MET A 331 25.81 -9.15 14.64
N ASP A 332 26.67 -9.77 15.44
CA ASP A 332 27.98 -9.20 15.78
C ASP A 332 28.93 -9.18 14.57
N THR A 333 28.64 -9.93 13.50
CA THR A 333 29.41 -9.95 12.24
C THR A 333 28.50 -10.25 11.04
N LEU A 334 28.67 -9.49 9.97
CA LEU A 334 28.01 -9.76 8.70
C LEU A 334 28.74 -10.89 7.94
N PRO A 335 28.05 -11.75 7.18
CA PRO A 335 28.66 -12.81 6.39
C PRO A 335 29.32 -12.29 5.08
N TYR A 336 29.39 -10.98 4.88
CA TYR A 336 29.96 -10.32 3.70
C TYR A 336 30.57 -8.97 4.11
N ASP A 337 31.53 -8.49 3.31
CA ASP A 337 32.25 -7.24 3.49
C ASP A 337 32.05 -6.27 2.31
N VAL A 338 32.48 -5.03 2.48
CA VAL A 338 32.53 -4.05 1.39
C VAL A 338 33.37 -4.57 0.23
N GLY A 339 32.79 -4.55 -0.95
CA GLY A 339 33.41 -5.09 -2.18
C GLY A 339 32.95 -6.50 -2.55
N ASP A 340 32.31 -7.23 -1.64
CA ASP A 340 31.77 -8.56 -1.92
C ASP A 340 30.59 -8.55 -2.88
N MET A 341 30.46 -9.63 -3.66
CA MET A 341 29.26 -9.89 -4.44
C MET A 341 28.22 -10.58 -3.57
N VAL A 342 27.02 -10.02 -3.54
CA VAL A 342 25.89 -10.54 -2.78
C VAL A 342 24.70 -10.78 -3.67
N LYS A 343 23.81 -11.67 -3.25
CA LYS A 343 22.54 -11.96 -3.93
C LYS A 343 21.37 -11.63 -3.02
N HIS A 344 20.52 -10.75 -3.49
CA HIS A 344 19.22 -10.46 -2.88
C HIS A 344 18.12 -11.22 -3.63
N ILE A 345 17.12 -11.73 -2.94
CA ILE A 345 16.05 -12.55 -3.53
C ILE A 345 15.34 -11.79 -4.66
N LYS A 346 15.01 -10.52 -4.47
CA LYS A 346 14.25 -9.70 -5.42
C LYS A 346 15.12 -8.90 -6.40
N PHE A 347 16.28 -8.40 -5.96
CA PHE A 347 17.15 -7.51 -6.77
C PHE A 347 18.27 -8.24 -7.52
N GLY A 348 18.44 -9.52 -7.26
CA GLY A 348 19.46 -10.31 -7.94
C GLY A 348 20.86 -10.10 -7.37
N LYS A 349 21.88 -10.21 -8.24
CA LYS A 349 23.29 -10.02 -7.85
C LYS A 349 23.62 -8.54 -7.76
N GLY A 350 24.45 -8.18 -6.79
CA GLY A 350 24.96 -6.83 -6.61
C GLY A 350 26.25 -6.80 -5.83
N LYS A 351 26.98 -5.70 -5.90
CA LYS A 351 28.24 -5.47 -5.20
C LYS A 351 28.01 -4.59 -3.98
N VAL A 352 28.48 -4.99 -2.82
CA VAL A 352 28.42 -4.18 -1.59
C VAL A 352 29.36 -2.99 -1.74
N LEU A 353 28.82 -1.78 -1.69
CA LEU A 353 29.58 -0.54 -1.80
C LEU A 353 29.98 0.00 -0.45
N GLU A 354 29.11 -0.09 0.55
CA GLU A 354 29.31 0.51 1.86
C GLU A 354 28.57 -0.26 2.93
N ILE A 355 29.13 -0.32 4.13
CA ILE A 355 28.48 -0.88 5.33
C ILE A 355 28.67 0.13 6.46
N VAL A 356 27.58 0.69 6.96
CA VAL A 356 27.57 1.69 8.05
C VAL A 356 26.95 1.07 9.29
N PRO A 357 27.63 1.03 10.44
CA PRO A 357 27.06 0.53 11.67
C PRO A 357 25.99 1.52 12.17
N GLY A 358 24.75 1.06 12.26
CA GLY A 358 23.64 1.76 12.92
C GLY A 358 23.50 1.31 14.38
N GLY A 359 22.64 1.98 15.15
CA GLY A 359 22.52 1.71 16.60
C GLY A 359 22.08 0.30 16.97
N ARG A 360 21.35 -0.41 16.10
CA ARG A 360 20.87 -1.78 16.31
C ARG A 360 21.12 -2.74 15.14
N ASP A 361 21.50 -2.22 13.96
CA ASP A 361 21.71 -2.99 12.73
C ASP A 361 22.74 -2.30 11.84
N TYR A 362 23.23 -2.97 10.79
CA TYR A 362 24.11 -2.40 9.79
C TYR A 362 23.28 -1.89 8.60
N GLU A 363 23.50 -0.66 8.17
CA GLU A 363 23.01 -0.14 6.89
C GLU A 363 23.99 -0.54 5.79
N VAL A 364 23.52 -1.29 4.79
CA VAL A 364 24.31 -1.81 3.68
C VAL A 364 23.88 -1.17 2.38
N THR A 365 24.83 -0.56 1.68
CA THR A 365 24.63 -0.03 0.34
C THR A 365 25.12 -1.04 -0.69
N VAL A 366 24.25 -1.48 -1.59
CA VAL A 366 24.55 -2.49 -2.61
C VAL A 366 24.22 -1.94 -3.99
N ASP A 367 25.13 -2.09 -4.94
CA ASP A 367 24.89 -1.80 -6.36
C ASP A 367 24.47 -3.08 -7.08
N PHE A 368 23.20 -3.19 -7.39
CA PHE A 368 22.62 -4.36 -8.06
C PHE A 368 22.64 -4.18 -9.58
N GLU A 369 23.07 -5.22 -10.30
CA GLU A 369 23.18 -5.21 -11.76
C GLU A 369 21.89 -4.79 -12.50
N LYS A 370 20.72 -5.10 -11.94
CA LYS A 370 19.42 -4.87 -12.58
C LYS A 370 18.71 -3.60 -12.13
N VAL A 371 18.99 -3.11 -10.92
CA VAL A 371 18.20 -2.05 -10.27
C VAL A 371 19.05 -0.92 -9.67
N GLY A 372 20.37 -0.94 -9.92
CA GLY A 372 21.31 0.08 -9.43
C GLY A 372 21.50 0.07 -7.92
N VAL A 373 22.01 1.16 -7.38
CA VAL A 373 22.40 1.30 -5.97
C VAL A 373 21.16 1.33 -5.06
N LYS A 374 21.19 0.51 -4.00
CA LYS A 374 20.16 0.44 -2.96
C LYS A 374 20.79 0.42 -1.59
N LYS A 375 20.18 1.15 -0.63
CA LYS A 375 20.50 1.10 0.79
C LYS A 375 19.46 0.24 1.51
N MET A 376 19.90 -0.62 2.42
CA MET A 376 19.04 -1.54 3.16
C MET A 376 19.68 -1.95 4.49
N PHE A 377 18.88 -2.37 5.45
CA PHE A 377 19.38 -2.91 6.71
C PHE A 377 19.76 -4.38 6.56
N ALA A 378 20.92 -4.75 7.08
CA ALA A 378 21.52 -6.08 6.90
C ALA A 378 20.63 -7.21 7.43
N SER A 379 20.00 -7.03 8.59
CA SER A 379 19.11 -8.02 9.19
C SER A 379 17.88 -8.32 8.31
N PHE A 380 17.44 -7.33 7.52
CA PHE A 380 16.26 -7.44 6.68
C PHE A 380 16.59 -7.82 5.23
N ALA A 381 17.76 -7.42 4.75
CA ALA A 381 18.14 -7.60 3.35
C ALA A 381 18.38 -9.07 2.94
N LYS A 382 18.49 -9.98 3.91
CA LYS A 382 18.78 -11.43 3.67
C LYS A 382 19.81 -11.67 2.54
N LEU A 383 20.83 -10.77 2.48
CA LEU A 383 21.88 -10.86 1.48
C LEU A 383 22.71 -12.11 1.71
N LYS A 384 22.91 -12.89 0.66
CA LYS A 384 23.80 -14.05 0.67
C LYS A 384 25.03 -13.72 -0.14
N LYS A 385 26.21 -13.94 0.43
CA LYS A 385 27.47 -13.84 -0.31
C LYS A 385 27.45 -14.82 -1.48
N VAL A 386 27.86 -14.36 -2.65
CA VAL A 386 28.01 -15.17 -3.85
C VAL A 386 29.51 -15.35 -4.07
N GLU A 387 29.97 -16.58 -4.09
CA GLU A 387 31.35 -16.93 -4.43
C GLU A 387 31.69 -16.61 -5.89
#